data_93cd4b033d3589eb0044a8b8bb631934
#
_entry.id   93cd4b033d3589eb0044a8b8bb631934
#
_cell.length_a   1.000
_cell.length_b   1.000
_cell.length_c   1.000
_cell.angle_alpha   90.00
_cell.angle_beta   90.00
_cell.angle_gamma   90.00
#
_symmetry.space_group_name_H-M   'P 1'
#
loop_
_entity.id
_entity.type
_entity.pdbx_description
1 polymer ?
#
loop_
_entity_poly.entity_id
_entity_poly.type
_entity_poly.pdbx_seq_one_letter_code
_entity_poly.pdbx_strand_id
1 'polypeptide(L)'
;MPHGRPLRLAVALLLGSSLVFGAACAPTSSTRPDAAPMSDTRAHGHFVSRELERDGIVHRYQVFLPSRRAGGERPALIMFLHGSGERGDDNRKQVEVGLGPVVRSRLDEFPAIVVFPQMHSDQADLERFGDTAFAILDAVQAEFGGDPQRVLLTGLSLGGYASFELALMQPERFAAVVPICGGFDPPEAQFVARRKALGGVSSHDEAARKLRGIPFWVFHGAKDDVVSVENSRQMVDALKRAGAEVRYTEFPEANHNSWDPAYATAALWPWLFAQQK
;
A
#
# COMPACT_ATOMS: atom_id res chain seq x y z
N MET A 1 7.02 67.87 13.05
CA MET A 1 6.25 69.05 12.55
C MET A 1 6.70 69.39 11.18
N PRO A 2 5.92 69.86 10.23
CA PRO A 2 4.48 69.74 10.04
C PRO A 2 4.10 68.99 8.73
N HIS A 3 2.97 68.37 8.67
CA HIS A 3 1.71 68.70 7.97
C HIS A 3 1.69 68.79 6.46
N GLY A 4 0.89 67.96 5.82
CA GLY A 4 0.39 68.15 4.47
C GLY A 4 -0.56 67.09 4.01
N ARG A 5 -1.85 67.20 4.30
CA ARG A 5 -3.03 66.65 3.58
C ARG A 5 -3.65 67.83 2.78
N PRO A 6 -4.65 67.60 1.92
CA PRO A 6 -5.01 66.54 0.95
C PRO A 6 -5.34 67.19 -0.43
N LEU A 7 -5.62 66.36 -1.44
CA LEU A 7 -6.42 66.86 -2.56
C LEU A 7 -7.39 65.79 -3.04
N ARG A 8 -8.68 66.07 -2.82
CA ARG A 8 -9.82 65.37 -3.43
C ARG A 8 -10.03 65.96 -4.83
N LEU A 9 -10.23 65.09 -5.80
CA LEU A 9 -10.87 65.49 -7.06
C LEU A 9 -11.98 64.48 -7.39
N ALA A 10 -13.20 65.00 -7.36
CA ALA A 10 -14.41 64.35 -7.82
C ALA A 10 -14.64 64.75 -9.30
N VAL A 11 -14.96 63.82 -10.17
CA VAL A 11 -15.56 64.11 -11.47
C VAL A 11 -16.58 63.00 -11.84
N ALA A 12 -17.78 63.43 -11.82
CA ALA A 12 -18.99 63.25 -12.55
C ALA A 12 -19.26 61.99 -13.35
N LEU A 13 -20.50 61.50 -13.11
CA LEU A 13 -21.34 60.59 -13.87
C LEU A 13 -21.47 60.96 -15.33
N LEU A 14 -21.45 59.90 -16.19
CA LEU A 14 -22.23 59.87 -17.43
C LEU A 14 -22.93 58.50 -17.52
N LEU A 15 -24.25 58.57 -17.48
CA LEU A 15 -25.17 57.47 -17.77
C LEU A 15 -25.19 57.18 -19.26
N GLY A 16 -24.86 55.95 -19.64
CA GLY A 16 -25.03 55.43 -20.96
C GLY A 16 -25.75 54.09 -20.86
N SER A 17 -27.06 54.08 -21.06
CA SER A 17 -27.88 52.88 -21.18
C SER A 17 -27.61 52.20 -22.51
N SER A 18 -27.04 50.99 -22.50
CA SER A 18 -27.02 50.09 -23.66
C SER A 18 -27.59 48.76 -23.21
N LEU A 19 -28.76 48.46 -23.67
CA LEU A 19 -29.38 47.13 -23.62
C LEU A 19 -28.55 46.18 -24.47
N VAL A 20 -27.89 45.21 -23.84
CA VAL A 20 -27.32 44.07 -24.54
C VAL A 20 -28.10 42.85 -24.12
N PHE A 21 -28.73 42.22 -25.09
CA PHE A 21 -29.36 40.92 -24.98
C PHE A 21 -28.29 39.89 -24.60
N GLY A 22 -28.31 39.45 -23.37
CA GLY A 22 -27.49 38.36 -22.89
C GLY A 22 -28.12 37.02 -23.27
N ALA A 23 -27.56 36.36 -24.28
CA ALA A 23 -27.79 34.94 -24.46
C ALA A 23 -27.20 34.17 -23.28
N ALA A 24 -28.05 33.59 -22.45
CA ALA A 24 -27.65 32.69 -21.37
C ALA A 24 -27.08 31.42 -21.98
N CYS A 25 -25.75 31.30 -22.02
CA CYS A 25 -25.07 30.02 -22.16
C CYS A 25 -25.23 29.23 -20.86
N ALA A 26 -26.10 28.24 -20.84
CA ALA A 26 -26.16 27.24 -19.82
C ALA A 26 -24.79 26.47 -19.79
N PRO A 27 -24.21 26.22 -18.63
CA PRO A 27 -23.04 25.35 -18.55
C PRO A 27 -23.46 23.93 -18.94
N THR A 28 -22.98 23.45 -20.09
CA THR A 28 -23.06 22.04 -20.44
C THR A 28 -22.18 21.28 -19.42
N SER A 29 -22.84 20.68 -18.46
CA SER A 29 -22.24 19.67 -17.60
C SER A 29 -21.77 18.51 -18.48
N SER A 30 -20.48 18.52 -18.82
CA SER A 30 -19.81 17.36 -19.41
C SER A 30 -19.68 16.32 -18.31
N THR A 31 -20.71 15.50 -18.14
CA THR A 31 -20.58 14.22 -17.45
C THR A 31 -19.61 13.40 -18.28
N ARG A 32 -18.34 13.28 -17.78
CA ARG A 32 -17.46 12.22 -18.26
C ARG A 32 -18.26 10.92 -18.13
N PRO A 33 -18.38 10.12 -19.19
CA PRO A 33 -18.97 8.80 -19.02
C PRO A 33 -18.09 8.04 -18.02
N ASP A 34 -18.71 7.48 -16.98
CA ASP A 34 -18.07 6.51 -16.12
C ASP A 34 -17.42 5.47 -17.02
N ALA A 35 -16.08 5.46 -17.03
CA ALA A 35 -15.35 4.45 -17.77
C ALA A 35 -15.72 3.12 -17.12
N ALA A 36 -16.56 2.34 -17.79
CA ALA A 36 -16.84 0.98 -17.36
C ALA A 36 -15.50 0.25 -17.18
N PRO A 37 -15.29 -0.49 -16.09
CA PRO A 37 -14.04 -1.19 -15.86
C PRO A 37 -13.75 -2.05 -17.11
N MET A 38 -12.53 -1.87 -17.66
CA MET A 38 -12.10 -2.64 -18.83
C MET A 38 -12.22 -4.12 -18.49
N SER A 39 -13.15 -4.81 -19.16
CA SER A 39 -13.28 -6.26 -19.00
C SER A 39 -12.08 -6.92 -19.66
N ASP A 40 -11.07 -7.29 -18.87
CA ASP A 40 -9.98 -8.14 -19.36
C ASP A 40 -10.56 -9.52 -19.68
N THR A 41 -10.61 -9.85 -20.96
CA THR A 41 -11.20 -11.09 -21.50
C THR A 41 -10.20 -12.23 -21.56
N ARG A 42 -8.97 -12.06 -21.01
CA ARG A 42 -7.94 -13.09 -21.07
C ARG A 42 -8.33 -14.32 -20.24
N ALA A 43 -8.12 -15.48 -20.81
CA ALA A 43 -8.45 -16.77 -20.19
C ALA A 43 -7.50 -17.14 -19.03
N HIS A 44 -6.31 -16.57 -19.03
CA HIS A 44 -5.22 -16.90 -18.10
C HIS A 44 -4.83 -15.73 -17.21
N GLY A 45 -4.39 -16.03 -16.00
CA GLY A 45 -3.79 -15.03 -15.12
C GLY A 45 -2.50 -14.46 -15.73
N HIS A 46 -2.26 -13.16 -15.59
CA HIS A 46 -1.12 -12.49 -16.20
C HIS A 46 -0.70 -11.24 -15.44
N PHE A 47 0.54 -10.82 -15.70
CA PHE A 47 1.08 -9.57 -15.15
C PHE A 47 0.90 -8.42 -16.14
N VAL A 48 0.61 -7.23 -15.61
CA VAL A 48 0.58 -5.97 -16.35
C VAL A 48 1.46 -4.94 -15.63
N SER A 49 2.23 -4.17 -16.43
CA SER A 49 3.05 -3.07 -15.93
C SER A 49 2.23 -1.79 -15.90
N ARG A 50 2.40 -0.99 -14.84
CA ARG A 50 1.76 0.32 -14.67
C ARG A 50 2.75 1.32 -14.10
N GLU A 51 2.39 2.58 -14.26
CA GLU A 51 3.12 3.73 -13.74
C GLU A 51 2.14 4.69 -13.06
N LEU A 52 2.60 5.33 -12.00
CA LEU A 52 1.90 6.40 -11.30
C LEU A 52 2.86 7.58 -11.16
N GLU A 53 2.49 8.72 -11.73
CA GLU A 53 3.22 9.96 -11.47
C GLU A 53 2.70 10.61 -10.18
N ARG A 54 3.62 10.86 -9.26
CA ARG A 54 3.33 11.55 -8.00
C ARG A 54 4.53 12.39 -7.58
N ASP A 55 4.29 13.62 -7.19
CA ASP A 55 5.34 14.57 -6.76
C ASP A 55 6.49 14.74 -7.77
N GLY A 56 6.20 14.65 -9.08
CA GLY A 56 7.18 14.73 -10.16
C GLY A 56 8.04 13.46 -10.32
N ILE A 57 7.72 12.38 -9.65
CA ILE A 57 8.39 11.09 -9.74
C ILE A 57 7.45 10.07 -10.38
N VAL A 58 7.97 9.30 -11.32
CA VAL A 58 7.26 8.16 -11.91
C VAL A 58 7.53 6.91 -11.07
N HIS A 59 6.49 6.43 -10.41
CA HIS A 59 6.52 5.20 -9.62
C HIS A 59 6.01 4.04 -10.46
N ARG A 60 6.83 2.99 -10.58
CA ARG A 60 6.52 1.81 -11.38
C ARG A 60 6.02 0.69 -10.50
N TYR A 61 5.06 -0.07 -11.02
CA TYR A 61 4.51 -1.23 -10.33
C TYR A 61 4.01 -2.28 -11.30
N GLN A 62 4.01 -3.52 -10.85
CA GLN A 62 3.39 -4.65 -11.54
C GLN A 62 2.06 -4.98 -10.87
N VAL A 63 1.11 -5.44 -11.66
CA VAL A 63 -0.15 -5.98 -11.16
C VAL A 63 -0.35 -7.35 -11.78
N PHE A 64 -0.57 -8.36 -10.93
CA PHE A 64 -1.07 -9.64 -11.39
C PHE A 64 -2.60 -9.61 -11.38
N LEU A 65 -3.17 -10.00 -12.51
CA LEU A 65 -4.62 -10.14 -12.69
C LEU A 65 -4.96 -11.63 -12.78
N PRO A 66 -5.83 -12.15 -11.92
CA PRO A 66 -6.20 -13.56 -11.94
C PRO A 66 -7.01 -13.90 -13.20
N SER A 67 -6.99 -15.17 -13.59
CA SER A 67 -7.92 -15.70 -14.61
C SER A 67 -9.36 -15.44 -14.16
N ARG A 68 -10.27 -15.17 -15.12
CA ARG A 68 -11.69 -14.96 -14.80
C ARG A 68 -12.28 -16.23 -14.21
N ARG A 69 -12.88 -16.09 -13.03
CA ARG A 69 -13.70 -17.15 -12.44
C ARG A 69 -15.17 -16.95 -12.83
N ALA A 70 -15.82 -18.05 -13.19
CA ALA A 70 -17.27 -18.06 -13.32
C ALA A 70 -17.88 -17.81 -11.93
N GLY A 71 -18.70 -16.75 -11.78
CA GLY A 71 -19.36 -16.48 -10.50
C GLY A 71 -19.47 -15.00 -10.13
N GLY A 72 -18.71 -14.11 -10.77
CA GLY A 72 -18.87 -12.65 -10.60
C GLY A 72 -18.40 -12.07 -9.27
N GLU A 73 -17.82 -12.85 -8.36
CA GLU A 73 -17.25 -12.32 -7.11
C GLU A 73 -16.01 -11.47 -7.40
N ARG A 74 -15.90 -10.33 -6.68
CA ARG A 74 -14.70 -9.51 -6.76
C ARG A 74 -13.54 -10.25 -6.11
N PRO A 75 -12.37 -10.36 -6.77
CA PRO A 75 -11.20 -10.98 -6.18
C PRO A 75 -10.68 -10.16 -4.99
N ALA A 76 -10.04 -10.82 -4.03
CA ALA A 76 -9.26 -10.13 -3.03
C ALA A 76 -8.12 -9.34 -3.67
N LEU A 77 -7.67 -8.27 -3.01
CA LEU A 77 -6.47 -7.51 -3.37
C LEU A 77 -5.35 -7.85 -2.39
N ILE A 78 -4.18 -8.23 -2.89
CA ILE A 78 -2.98 -8.40 -2.08
C ILE A 78 -1.99 -7.30 -2.46
N MET A 79 -1.54 -6.51 -1.50
CA MET A 79 -0.37 -5.65 -1.65
C MET A 79 0.84 -6.42 -1.16
N PHE A 80 1.83 -6.61 -2.04
CA PHE A 80 3.10 -7.22 -1.70
C PHE A 80 4.21 -6.18 -1.67
N LEU A 81 4.96 -6.13 -0.56
CA LEU A 81 6.08 -5.22 -0.34
C LEU A 81 7.39 -5.99 -0.35
N HIS A 82 8.26 -5.62 -1.29
CA HIS A 82 9.55 -6.27 -1.52
C HIS A 82 10.63 -5.88 -0.47
N GLY A 83 11.75 -6.57 -0.48
CA GLY A 83 12.91 -6.29 0.35
C GLY A 83 13.77 -5.13 -0.18
N SER A 84 14.83 -4.80 0.55
CA SER A 84 15.73 -3.69 0.20
C SER A 84 16.48 -3.91 -1.12
N GLY A 85 16.72 -5.17 -1.51
CA GLY A 85 17.44 -5.54 -2.74
C GLY A 85 16.66 -5.29 -4.03
N GLU A 86 15.34 -5.21 -3.94
CA GLU A 86 14.45 -5.04 -5.08
C GLU A 86 14.08 -3.58 -5.36
N ARG A 87 14.63 -2.64 -4.58
CA ARG A 87 14.49 -1.20 -4.85
C ARG A 87 15.03 -0.86 -6.24
N GLY A 88 14.44 0.15 -6.85
CA GLY A 88 14.84 0.62 -8.19
C GLY A 88 13.68 1.22 -8.96
N ASP A 89 13.86 1.28 -10.27
CA ASP A 89 12.90 1.83 -11.23
C ASP A 89 12.74 0.95 -12.48
N ASP A 90 13.25 -0.29 -12.42
CA ASP A 90 13.24 -1.23 -13.54
C ASP A 90 11.90 -1.95 -13.74
N ASN A 91 11.00 -1.83 -12.77
CA ASN A 91 9.70 -2.50 -12.74
C ASN A 91 9.76 -4.02 -12.87
N ARG A 92 10.84 -4.66 -12.40
CA ARG A 92 11.12 -6.09 -12.57
C ARG A 92 11.49 -6.79 -11.26
N LYS A 93 12.45 -6.24 -10.52
CA LYS A 93 13.03 -6.91 -9.34
C LYS A 93 11.98 -7.26 -8.30
N GLN A 94 11.00 -6.38 -8.06
CA GLN A 94 9.96 -6.57 -7.05
C GLN A 94 9.04 -7.78 -7.29
N VAL A 95 9.09 -8.39 -8.47
CA VAL A 95 8.33 -9.61 -8.78
C VAL A 95 9.22 -10.85 -8.98
N GLU A 96 10.51 -10.72 -8.73
CA GLU A 96 11.48 -11.83 -8.90
C GLU A 96 11.71 -12.61 -7.59
N VAL A 97 11.28 -12.06 -6.45
CA VAL A 97 11.40 -12.70 -5.12
C VAL A 97 10.06 -12.77 -4.40
N GLY A 98 9.99 -13.58 -3.38
CA GLY A 98 8.84 -13.69 -2.47
C GLY A 98 7.56 -14.12 -3.20
N LEU A 99 6.54 -13.26 -3.20
CA LEU A 99 5.22 -13.61 -3.75
C LEU A 99 5.20 -13.72 -5.29
N GLY A 100 6.06 -12.98 -6.00
CA GLY A 100 6.07 -12.99 -7.46
C GLY A 100 6.29 -14.39 -8.08
N PRO A 101 7.31 -15.14 -7.70
CA PRO A 101 7.51 -16.54 -8.12
C PRO A 101 6.34 -17.47 -7.78
N VAL A 102 5.73 -17.30 -6.61
CA VAL A 102 4.57 -18.10 -6.17
C VAL A 102 3.38 -17.88 -7.10
N VAL A 103 3.08 -16.61 -7.43
CA VAL A 103 2.00 -16.26 -8.37
C VAL A 103 2.31 -16.82 -9.77
N ARG A 104 3.57 -16.68 -10.25
CA ARG A 104 3.99 -17.21 -11.56
C ARG A 104 3.86 -18.72 -11.67
N SER A 105 4.09 -19.45 -10.58
CA SER A 105 3.92 -20.91 -10.56
C SER A 105 2.46 -21.36 -10.61
N ARG A 106 1.49 -20.44 -10.42
CA ARG A 106 0.06 -20.72 -10.28
C ARG A 106 -0.81 -19.73 -11.05
N LEU A 107 -0.39 -19.28 -12.23
CA LEU A 107 -1.05 -18.21 -12.99
C LEU A 107 -2.57 -18.38 -13.12
N ASP A 108 -3.01 -19.61 -13.38
CA ASP A 108 -4.44 -19.90 -13.61
C ASP A 108 -5.22 -20.24 -12.33
N GLU A 109 -4.50 -20.47 -11.24
CA GLU A 109 -5.10 -20.90 -9.97
C GLU A 109 -5.11 -19.80 -8.91
N PHE A 110 -4.19 -18.81 -9.02
CA PHE A 110 -4.04 -17.78 -8.00
C PHE A 110 -5.26 -16.84 -8.00
N PRO A 111 -6.03 -16.74 -6.89
CA PRO A 111 -7.39 -16.21 -6.94
C PRO A 111 -7.50 -14.71 -6.70
N ALA A 112 -6.40 -14.00 -6.52
CA ALA A 112 -6.38 -12.60 -6.09
C ALA A 112 -5.68 -11.69 -7.09
N ILE A 113 -6.07 -10.43 -7.15
CA ILE A 113 -5.26 -9.37 -7.74
C ILE A 113 -4.06 -9.13 -6.82
N VAL A 114 -2.85 -9.09 -7.37
CA VAL A 114 -1.65 -8.78 -6.56
C VAL A 114 -0.97 -7.54 -7.10
N VAL A 115 -0.72 -6.60 -6.21
CA VAL A 115 -0.06 -5.32 -6.50
C VAL A 115 1.37 -5.38 -5.97
N PHE A 116 2.34 -5.09 -6.84
CA PHE A 116 3.76 -5.12 -6.56
C PHE A 116 4.35 -3.72 -6.80
N PRO A 117 4.20 -2.75 -5.89
CA PRO A 117 4.87 -1.47 -6.02
C PRO A 117 6.38 -1.66 -5.92
N GLN A 118 7.16 -0.88 -6.70
CA GLN A 118 8.60 -0.83 -6.54
C GLN A 118 8.99 0.45 -5.81
N MET A 119 9.68 0.29 -4.67
CA MET A 119 10.27 1.42 -3.96
C MET A 119 11.46 1.94 -4.76
N HIS A 120 11.48 3.23 -5.05
CA HIS A 120 12.60 3.86 -5.73
C HIS A 120 13.88 3.78 -4.89
N SER A 121 15.06 3.67 -5.55
CA SER A 121 16.35 3.52 -4.86
C SER A 121 16.68 4.69 -3.93
N ASP A 122 16.24 5.90 -4.29
CA ASP A 122 16.47 7.12 -3.52
C ASP A 122 15.45 7.32 -2.39
N GLN A 123 14.45 6.47 -2.32
CA GLN A 123 13.42 6.52 -1.29
C GLN A 123 13.94 5.85 -0.02
N ALA A 124 14.37 6.68 0.93
CA ALA A 124 14.88 6.22 2.22
C ALA A 124 13.83 6.26 3.34
N ASP A 125 12.54 6.40 2.99
CA ASP A 125 11.49 6.73 3.95
C ASP A 125 10.23 5.91 3.66
N LEU A 126 9.89 5.07 4.65
CA LEU A 126 8.77 4.13 4.55
C LEU A 126 7.42 4.85 4.52
N GLU A 127 7.28 6.02 5.14
CA GLU A 127 6.04 6.77 5.13
C GLU A 127 5.74 7.31 3.73
N ARG A 128 6.73 7.95 3.09
CA ARG A 128 6.57 8.43 1.71
C ARG A 128 6.34 7.27 0.74
N PHE A 129 6.99 6.13 0.97
CA PHE A 129 6.70 4.92 0.23
C PHE A 129 5.28 4.42 0.51
N GLY A 130 4.83 4.46 1.76
CA GLY A 130 3.48 4.07 2.17
C GLY A 130 2.41 4.89 1.46
N ASP A 131 2.56 6.23 1.44
CA ASP A 131 1.65 7.11 0.71
C ASP A 131 1.58 6.78 -0.79
N THR A 132 2.72 6.47 -1.40
CA THR A 132 2.79 6.05 -2.80
C THR A 132 2.13 4.69 -3.00
N ALA A 133 2.40 3.73 -2.11
CA ALA A 133 1.81 2.40 -2.17
C ALA A 133 0.28 2.44 -2.04
N PHE A 134 -0.26 3.30 -1.17
CA PHE A 134 -1.71 3.52 -1.08
C PHE A 134 -2.28 4.14 -2.35
N ALA A 135 -1.62 5.15 -2.93
CA ALA A 135 -2.06 5.74 -4.19
C ALA A 135 -2.05 4.71 -5.35
N ILE A 136 -1.06 3.82 -5.39
CA ILE A 136 -0.99 2.70 -6.33
C ILE A 136 -2.14 1.71 -6.07
N LEU A 137 -2.41 1.36 -4.81
CA LEU A 137 -3.51 0.46 -4.46
C LEU A 137 -4.86 1.04 -4.90
N ASP A 138 -5.08 2.34 -4.68
CA ASP A 138 -6.30 3.03 -5.10
C ASP A 138 -6.45 3.05 -6.62
N ALA A 139 -5.36 3.31 -7.35
CA ALA A 139 -5.34 3.26 -8.82
C ALA A 139 -5.67 1.85 -9.34
N VAL A 140 -5.07 0.80 -8.76
CA VAL A 140 -5.35 -0.59 -9.11
C VAL A 140 -6.81 -0.96 -8.83
N GLN A 141 -7.33 -0.54 -7.66
CA GLN A 141 -8.73 -0.80 -7.30
C GLN A 141 -9.70 -0.09 -8.25
N ALA A 142 -9.39 1.13 -8.68
CA ALA A 142 -10.19 1.88 -9.63
C ALA A 142 -10.15 1.27 -11.04
N GLU A 143 -8.98 0.79 -11.50
CA GLU A 143 -8.79 0.25 -12.85
C GLU A 143 -9.29 -1.20 -12.98
N PHE A 144 -8.94 -2.06 -12.02
CA PHE A 144 -9.17 -3.51 -12.13
C PHE A 144 -10.27 -4.03 -11.20
N GLY A 145 -10.76 -3.22 -10.30
CA GLY A 145 -11.71 -3.64 -9.28
C GLY A 145 -11.01 -4.29 -8.10
N GLY A 146 -11.56 -5.37 -7.59
CA GLY A 146 -11.15 -6.01 -6.36
C GLY A 146 -12.12 -5.70 -5.22
N ASP A 147 -12.14 -6.57 -4.22
CA ASP A 147 -13.01 -6.42 -3.08
C ASP A 147 -12.39 -5.50 -2.02
N PRO A 148 -12.95 -4.30 -1.76
CA PRO A 148 -12.42 -3.37 -0.77
C PRO A 148 -12.51 -3.89 0.67
N GLN A 149 -13.32 -4.92 0.92
CA GLN A 149 -13.39 -5.58 2.23
C GLN A 149 -12.31 -6.66 2.40
N ARG A 150 -11.62 -7.02 1.32
CA ARG A 150 -10.63 -8.09 1.29
C ARG A 150 -9.28 -7.60 0.74
N VAL A 151 -8.78 -6.49 1.31
CA VAL A 151 -7.44 -5.98 1.04
C VAL A 151 -6.47 -6.59 2.03
N LEU A 152 -5.50 -7.32 1.53
CA LEU A 152 -4.52 -8.11 2.28
C LEU A 152 -3.13 -7.52 2.06
N LEU A 153 -2.31 -7.51 3.09
CA LEU A 153 -0.96 -6.93 3.04
C LEU A 153 0.08 -7.99 3.40
N THR A 154 1.14 -8.10 2.61
CA THR A 154 2.28 -8.95 2.93
C THR A 154 3.57 -8.32 2.43
N GLY A 155 4.69 -8.65 3.06
CA GLY A 155 6.00 -8.15 2.65
C GLY A 155 7.12 -8.86 3.38
N LEU A 156 8.32 -8.79 2.80
CA LEU A 156 9.51 -9.47 3.31
C LEU A 156 10.64 -8.48 3.65
N SER A 157 11.41 -8.74 4.70
CA SER A 157 12.56 -7.92 5.09
C SER A 157 12.15 -6.44 5.27
N LEU A 158 12.69 -5.50 4.48
CA LEU A 158 12.23 -4.11 4.45
C LEU A 158 10.70 -4.03 4.24
N GLY A 159 10.14 -4.84 3.35
CA GLY A 159 8.69 -4.96 3.14
C GLY A 159 7.95 -5.54 4.33
N GLY A 160 8.60 -6.36 5.15
CA GLY A 160 8.07 -6.85 6.43
C GLY A 160 7.91 -5.72 7.45
N TYR A 161 8.90 -4.81 7.55
CA TYR A 161 8.80 -3.58 8.34
C TYR A 161 7.73 -2.64 7.76
N ALA A 162 7.76 -2.43 6.44
CA ALA A 162 6.78 -1.60 5.75
C ALA A 162 5.35 -2.11 5.94
N SER A 163 5.15 -3.42 6.09
CA SER A 163 3.83 -4.00 6.36
C SER A 163 3.27 -3.54 7.71
N PHE A 164 4.08 -3.45 8.76
CA PHE A 164 3.65 -2.86 10.02
C PHE A 164 3.40 -1.36 9.89
N GLU A 165 4.28 -0.64 9.19
CA GLU A 165 4.16 0.82 9.00
C GLU A 165 2.88 1.17 8.23
N LEU A 166 2.62 0.53 7.09
CA LEU A 166 1.40 0.78 6.31
C LEU A 166 0.13 0.40 7.09
N ALA A 167 0.17 -0.69 7.85
CA ALA A 167 -0.94 -1.05 8.72
C ALA A 167 -1.18 0.01 9.81
N LEU A 168 -0.14 0.68 10.33
CA LEU A 168 -0.26 1.78 11.30
C LEU A 168 -0.77 3.08 10.66
N MET A 169 -0.42 3.34 9.40
CA MET A 169 -0.86 4.52 8.65
C MET A 169 -2.37 4.46 8.36
N GLN A 170 -2.87 3.31 7.89
CA GLN A 170 -4.27 3.13 7.52
C GLN A 170 -4.78 1.74 7.96
N PRO A 171 -4.98 1.53 9.27
CA PRO A 171 -5.36 0.21 9.80
C PRO A 171 -6.69 -0.31 9.26
N GLU A 172 -7.61 0.58 8.94
CA GLU A 172 -8.92 0.26 8.38
C GLU A 172 -8.88 -0.27 6.94
N ARG A 173 -7.73 -0.16 6.26
CA ARG A 173 -7.59 -0.64 4.88
C ARG A 173 -7.44 -2.15 4.78
N PHE A 174 -6.85 -2.78 5.77
CA PHE A 174 -6.39 -4.16 5.67
C PHE A 174 -7.29 -5.14 6.44
N ALA A 175 -7.68 -6.23 5.77
CA ALA A 175 -8.38 -7.35 6.37
C ALA A 175 -7.43 -8.32 7.08
N ALA A 176 -6.17 -8.41 6.65
CA ALA A 176 -5.10 -9.15 7.32
C ALA A 176 -3.72 -8.65 6.88
N VAL A 177 -2.71 -8.92 7.72
CA VAL A 177 -1.31 -8.56 7.45
C VAL A 177 -0.40 -9.75 7.71
N VAL A 178 0.51 -10.02 6.75
CA VAL A 178 1.49 -11.12 6.81
C VAL A 178 2.91 -10.57 6.65
N PRO A 179 3.53 -10.06 7.72
CA PRO A 179 4.91 -9.60 7.68
C PRO A 179 5.88 -10.78 7.83
N ILE A 180 6.94 -10.78 7.00
CA ILE A 180 7.95 -11.84 6.97
C ILE A 180 9.33 -11.23 7.20
N CYS A 181 10.11 -11.78 8.12
CA CYS A 181 11.46 -11.37 8.54
C CYS A 181 11.61 -9.83 8.69
N GLY A 182 10.65 -9.22 9.36
CA GLY A 182 10.60 -7.80 9.65
C GLY A 182 10.30 -7.54 11.12
N GLY A 183 9.83 -6.35 11.41
CA GLY A 183 9.44 -5.93 12.77
C GLY A 183 8.88 -4.52 12.79
N PHE A 184 8.74 -3.96 13.98
CA PHE A 184 8.21 -2.61 14.16
C PHE A 184 9.29 -1.53 14.00
N ASP A 185 10.49 -1.75 14.56
CA ASP A 185 11.60 -0.82 14.49
C ASP A 185 12.62 -1.29 13.45
N PRO A 186 12.63 -0.70 12.21
CA PRO A 186 13.63 -1.04 11.22
C PRO A 186 15.03 -0.63 11.71
N PRO A 187 16.09 -1.33 11.27
CA PRO A 187 17.46 -1.06 11.72
C PRO A 187 17.96 0.34 11.30
N GLU A 188 17.38 0.92 10.28
CA GLU A 188 17.70 2.28 9.85
C GLU A 188 17.08 3.31 10.80
N ALA A 189 17.90 3.84 11.69
CA ALA A 189 17.47 4.80 12.72
C ALA A 189 16.69 6.01 12.19
N GLN A 190 16.91 6.37 10.93
CA GLN A 190 16.20 7.47 10.25
C GLN A 190 14.70 7.22 10.13
N PHE A 191 14.26 5.98 9.89
CA PHE A 191 12.83 5.64 9.80
C PHE A 191 12.14 5.82 11.15
N VAL A 192 12.80 5.34 12.23
CA VAL A 192 12.29 5.48 13.60
C VAL A 192 12.24 6.95 14.01
N ALA A 193 13.29 7.72 13.69
CA ALA A 193 13.36 9.14 14.03
C ALA A 193 12.26 9.94 13.31
N ARG A 194 12.04 9.65 12.03
CA ARG A 194 11.00 10.33 11.25
C ARG A 194 9.59 9.99 11.77
N ARG A 195 9.28 8.72 12.00
CA ARG A 195 8.00 8.32 12.58
C ARG A 195 7.71 9.06 13.89
N LYS A 196 8.71 9.16 14.78
CA LYS A 196 8.58 9.91 16.03
C LYS A 196 8.38 11.40 15.80
N ALA A 197 9.11 12.01 14.85
CA ALA A 197 9.00 13.43 14.52
C ALA A 197 7.61 13.81 13.98
N LEU A 198 6.93 12.89 13.32
CA LEU A 198 5.57 13.07 12.79
C LEU A 198 4.47 12.72 13.79
N GLY A 199 4.82 12.49 15.06
CA GLY A 199 3.88 12.12 16.10
C GLY A 199 3.35 10.70 15.99
N GLY A 200 4.06 9.83 15.26
CA GLY A 200 3.75 8.41 15.13
C GLY A 200 4.01 7.63 16.43
N VAL A 201 3.59 6.38 16.43
CA VAL A 201 3.75 5.49 17.59
C VAL A 201 5.22 5.28 17.94
N SER A 202 5.51 5.21 19.25
CA SER A 202 6.87 5.19 19.77
C SER A 202 7.27 3.87 20.43
N SER A 203 6.34 2.91 20.55
CA SER A 203 6.60 1.62 21.17
C SER A 203 5.78 0.49 20.55
N HIS A 204 6.27 -0.74 20.70
CA HIS A 204 5.58 -1.96 20.28
C HIS A 204 4.19 -2.07 20.90
N ASP A 205 4.02 -1.72 22.17
CA ASP A 205 2.70 -1.79 22.83
C ASP A 205 1.73 -0.76 22.32
N GLU A 206 2.20 0.44 21.96
CA GLU A 206 1.36 1.47 21.33
C GLU A 206 0.96 1.05 19.92
N ALA A 207 1.90 0.54 19.12
CA ALA A 207 1.64 -0.01 17.80
C ALA A 207 0.62 -1.15 17.86
N ALA A 208 0.83 -2.10 18.76
CA ALA A 208 -0.05 -3.24 18.95
C ALA A 208 -1.49 -2.84 19.32
N ARG A 209 -1.65 -1.82 20.18
CA ARG A 209 -2.99 -1.30 20.52
C ARG A 209 -3.72 -0.72 19.31
N LYS A 210 -3.02 -0.02 18.41
CA LYS A 210 -3.60 0.51 17.16
C LYS A 210 -3.96 -0.62 16.18
N LEU A 211 -3.13 -1.65 16.13
CA LEU A 211 -3.25 -2.77 15.19
C LEU A 211 -4.13 -3.93 15.68
N ARG A 212 -4.61 -3.91 16.91
CA ARG A 212 -5.30 -5.06 17.55
C ARG A 212 -6.53 -5.58 16.81
N GLY A 213 -7.15 -4.75 15.98
CA GLY A 213 -8.33 -5.11 15.18
C GLY A 213 -8.02 -5.82 13.87
N ILE A 214 -6.74 -6.00 13.52
CA ILE A 214 -6.31 -6.63 12.28
C ILE A 214 -5.73 -8.01 12.61
N PRO A 215 -6.15 -9.10 11.94
CA PRO A 215 -5.51 -10.40 12.03
C PRO A 215 -4.09 -10.38 11.46
N PHE A 216 -3.13 -10.97 12.18
CA PHE A 216 -1.73 -11.09 11.75
C PHE A 216 -1.30 -12.55 11.66
N TRP A 217 -0.45 -12.85 10.65
CA TRP A 217 0.39 -14.04 10.67
C TRP A 217 1.82 -13.66 10.38
N VAL A 218 2.65 -13.64 11.40
CA VAL A 218 4.05 -13.23 11.33
C VAL A 218 4.94 -14.45 11.09
N PHE A 219 5.92 -14.32 10.19
CA PHE A 219 6.89 -15.36 9.88
C PHE A 219 8.32 -14.85 10.05
N HIS A 220 9.23 -15.70 10.54
CA HIS A 220 10.65 -15.38 10.65
C HIS A 220 11.51 -16.63 10.63
N GLY A 221 12.78 -16.51 10.22
CA GLY A 221 13.79 -17.55 10.36
C GLY A 221 14.54 -17.44 11.69
N ALA A 222 14.66 -18.53 12.43
CA ALA A 222 15.37 -18.52 13.73
C ALA A 222 16.88 -18.26 13.58
N LYS A 223 17.43 -18.53 12.39
CA LYS A 223 18.85 -18.32 12.05
C LYS A 223 19.06 -17.07 11.18
N ASP A 224 18.12 -16.11 11.21
CA ASP A 224 18.25 -14.86 10.45
C ASP A 224 19.43 -14.04 11.00
N ASP A 225 20.44 -13.85 10.15
CA ASP A 225 21.68 -13.12 10.43
C ASP A 225 21.69 -11.68 9.87
N VAL A 226 20.60 -11.26 9.21
CA VAL A 226 20.40 -9.93 8.64
C VAL A 226 19.42 -9.10 9.48
N VAL A 227 18.27 -9.70 9.80
CA VAL A 227 17.23 -9.11 10.65
C VAL A 227 17.02 -10.02 11.85
N SER A 228 17.37 -9.54 13.03
CA SER A 228 17.19 -10.34 14.24
C SER A 228 15.75 -10.82 14.39
N VAL A 229 15.57 -12.12 14.61
CA VAL A 229 14.27 -12.76 14.89
C VAL A 229 13.53 -12.09 16.05
N GLU A 230 14.27 -11.46 16.96
CA GLU A 230 13.74 -10.74 18.10
C GLU A 230 12.81 -9.58 17.72
N ASN A 231 13.00 -8.97 16.53
CA ASN A 231 12.11 -7.94 16.00
C ASN A 231 10.68 -8.47 15.81
N SER A 232 10.54 -9.67 15.26
CA SER A 232 9.22 -10.31 15.12
C SER A 232 8.68 -10.78 16.47
N ARG A 233 9.51 -11.39 17.33
CA ARG A 233 9.08 -11.89 18.66
C ARG A 233 8.49 -10.76 19.48
N GLN A 234 9.18 -9.62 19.60
CA GLN A 234 8.73 -8.45 20.37
C GLN A 234 7.39 -7.91 19.85
N MET A 235 7.23 -7.81 18.53
CA MET A 235 5.97 -7.33 17.97
C MET A 235 4.82 -8.32 18.16
N VAL A 236 5.09 -9.61 17.98
CA VAL A 236 4.11 -10.70 18.25
C VAL A 236 3.66 -10.69 19.70
N ASP A 237 4.59 -10.56 20.63
CA ASP A 237 4.27 -10.51 22.06
C ASP A 237 3.47 -9.26 22.43
N ALA A 238 3.78 -8.11 21.83
CA ALA A 238 2.99 -6.91 22.00
C ALA A 238 1.57 -7.06 21.45
N LEU A 239 1.41 -7.65 20.26
CA LEU A 239 0.11 -7.93 19.66
C LEU A 239 -0.73 -8.87 20.54
N LYS A 240 -0.12 -9.93 21.08
CA LYS A 240 -0.78 -10.85 22.03
C LYS A 240 -1.23 -10.12 23.29
N ARG A 241 -0.36 -9.28 23.88
CA ARG A 241 -0.73 -8.48 25.06
C ARG A 241 -1.86 -7.50 24.79
N ALA A 242 -1.94 -6.97 23.57
CA ALA A 242 -3.01 -6.08 23.13
C ALA A 242 -4.34 -6.80 22.80
N GLY A 243 -4.36 -8.14 22.81
CA GLY A 243 -5.52 -8.97 22.50
C GLY A 243 -5.81 -9.09 21.00
N ALA A 244 -4.80 -8.88 20.14
CA ALA A 244 -4.92 -9.05 18.71
C ALA A 244 -4.99 -10.54 18.33
N GLU A 245 -5.68 -10.86 17.22
CA GLU A 245 -5.56 -12.16 16.58
C GLU A 245 -4.21 -12.23 15.88
N VAL A 246 -3.26 -12.98 16.46
CA VAL A 246 -1.90 -13.11 15.91
C VAL A 246 -1.45 -14.56 15.90
N ARG A 247 -0.99 -15.01 14.74
CA ARG A 247 -0.25 -16.26 14.53
C ARG A 247 1.23 -15.95 14.35
N TYR A 248 2.08 -16.81 14.83
CA TYR A 248 3.53 -16.72 14.64
C TYR A 248 4.11 -18.07 14.22
N THR A 249 4.90 -18.05 13.16
CA THR A 249 5.66 -19.21 12.71
C THR A 249 7.13 -18.83 12.61
N GLU A 250 7.95 -19.46 13.45
CA GLU A 250 9.39 -19.35 13.39
C GLU A 250 9.96 -20.62 12.79
N PHE A 251 10.73 -20.48 11.71
CA PHE A 251 11.35 -21.62 11.03
C PHE A 251 12.73 -21.89 11.65
N PRO A 252 12.94 -23.03 12.34
CA PRO A 252 14.15 -23.28 13.12
C PRO A 252 15.44 -23.26 12.30
N GLU A 253 15.34 -23.68 11.03
CA GLU A 253 16.48 -23.85 10.14
C GLU A 253 16.62 -22.72 9.09
N ALA A 254 15.63 -21.82 8.98
CA ALA A 254 15.69 -20.73 8.03
C ALA A 254 16.57 -19.58 8.51
N ASN A 255 17.35 -19.05 7.58
CA ASN A 255 18.09 -17.80 7.72
C ASN A 255 17.20 -16.61 7.30
N HIS A 256 17.78 -15.52 6.76
CA HIS A 256 17.01 -14.36 6.31
C HIS A 256 15.98 -14.71 5.23
N ASN A 257 16.26 -15.66 4.34
CA ASN A 257 15.26 -16.16 3.39
C ASN A 257 14.24 -17.08 4.09
N SER A 258 13.39 -16.50 4.91
CA SER A 258 12.22 -17.17 5.50
C SER A 258 10.94 -16.96 4.70
N TRP A 259 10.95 -16.14 3.64
CA TRP A 259 9.77 -15.92 2.78
C TRP A 259 9.44 -17.12 1.89
N ASP A 260 10.42 -17.87 1.41
CA ASP A 260 10.15 -19.07 0.63
C ASP A 260 9.35 -20.10 1.44
N PRO A 261 9.78 -20.55 2.65
CA PRO A 261 8.98 -21.44 3.47
C PRO A 261 7.68 -20.80 3.97
N ALA A 262 7.64 -19.47 4.19
CA ALA A 262 6.41 -18.79 4.59
C ALA A 262 5.33 -18.90 3.51
N TYR A 263 5.63 -18.54 2.27
CA TYR A 263 4.68 -18.65 1.17
C TYR A 263 4.41 -20.09 0.73
N ALA A 264 5.30 -21.06 1.05
CA ALA A 264 5.06 -22.48 0.89
C ALA A 264 4.21 -23.09 2.00
N THR A 265 3.90 -22.36 3.08
CA THR A 265 3.05 -22.83 4.18
C THR A 265 1.62 -23.05 3.69
N ALA A 266 1.21 -24.31 3.58
CA ALA A 266 -0.07 -24.68 2.99
C ALA A 266 -1.28 -24.04 3.67
N ALA A 267 -1.22 -23.84 5.00
CA ALA A 267 -2.28 -23.23 5.79
C ALA A 267 -2.39 -21.70 5.62
N LEU A 268 -1.37 -21.03 5.06
CA LEU A 268 -1.37 -19.58 4.89
C LEU A 268 -2.50 -19.11 3.97
N TRP A 269 -2.63 -19.71 2.81
CA TRP A 269 -3.53 -19.25 1.77
C TRP A 269 -5.02 -19.38 2.16
N PRO A 270 -5.49 -20.54 2.67
CA PRO A 270 -6.87 -20.65 3.16
C PRO A 270 -7.16 -19.65 4.29
N TRP A 271 -6.21 -19.46 5.23
CA TRP A 271 -6.38 -18.49 6.30
C TRP A 271 -6.46 -17.07 5.75
N LEU A 272 -5.53 -16.67 4.86
CA LEU A 272 -5.45 -15.32 4.32
C LEU A 272 -6.69 -14.97 3.49
N PHE A 273 -7.15 -15.88 2.64
CA PHE A 273 -8.32 -15.65 1.79
C PHE A 273 -9.66 -15.72 2.54
N ALA A 274 -9.68 -16.23 3.76
CA ALA A 274 -10.86 -16.20 4.63
C ALA A 274 -11.04 -14.84 5.33
N GLN A 275 -10.04 -13.96 5.31
CA GLN A 275 -10.08 -12.68 6.01
C GLN A 275 -10.89 -11.64 5.23
N GLN A 276 -11.74 -10.91 5.97
CA GLN A 276 -12.51 -9.76 5.50
C GLN A 276 -12.73 -8.78 6.66
N LYS A 277 -12.94 -7.50 6.33
CA LYS A 277 -13.24 -6.44 7.32
C LYS A 277 -14.68 -6.49 7.75
#